data_cd51ba02a2dccfcfb94cdb60dc2b0fd1
#
_entry.id   cd51ba02a2dccfcfb94cdb60dc2b0fd1
#
_cell.length_a   1.000
_cell.length_b   1.000
_cell.length_c   1.000
_cell.angle_alpha   90.00
_cell.angle_beta   90.00
_cell.angle_gamma   90.00
#
_symmetry.space_group_name_H-M   'P 1'
#
loop_
_entity.id
_entity.type
_entity.pdbx_description
1 polymer ?
#
loop_
_entity_poly.entity_id
_entity_poly.type
_entity_poly.pdbx_seq_one_letter_code
_entity_poly.pdbx_strand_id
1 'polypeptide(L)'
;MARVAALDIGKAEVVCCVRTPGPDGSRRRGQQVRTFSAMTPSLMAMADWLAGLGVTRVVMEATSDYWKPPFYVLEAAGFEQVWLVNARDVKHLPGRPKTDKLDAVWLCKVAERGMVRPSFVPPEPIRRLRDLTRYRVDLVGERNREKNRVDKLLEDAGIKLSVVASDIFGVSGRAMLAALIAGERDPQVLAQLARTRMRTKLPGLREAFVGRFTEHHAFLLARMLAHIDAVDADIAVVEDRIEETIAPFAAAVTRLDEIPGIGITAARAIIAEIGLDMTRFPTAGHLASWAKFAPGVNESAGRSKGNGATGHGNPYLARALGEAAVGAARTNTFLGERYRRIGRRRGKKKAVVAVGRSILIIIWHLLRDEQATFTDLGPDYYDTRGGTQRAIRNHVRALHALGYTVDLRPAA
;
A
#
# COMPACT_ATOMS: atom_id res chain seq x y z
N MET A 1 -0.63 -38.89 9.25
CA MET A 1 -0.92 -37.71 10.09
C MET A 1 0.24 -36.74 10.00
N ALA A 2 0.00 -35.45 9.82
CA ALA A 2 1.05 -34.43 9.68
C ALA A 2 1.91 -34.28 10.95
N ARG A 3 3.20 -34.06 10.80
CA ARG A 3 4.14 -33.67 11.85
C ARG A 3 4.24 -32.15 11.83
N VAL A 4 3.75 -31.51 12.88
CA VAL A 4 3.54 -30.03 12.92
C VAL A 4 4.36 -29.44 14.06
N ALA A 5 5.00 -28.29 13.78
CA ALA A 5 5.61 -27.46 14.80
C ALA A 5 4.91 -26.10 14.85
N ALA A 6 4.97 -25.45 16.00
CA ALA A 6 4.57 -24.08 16.17
C ALA A 6 5.60 -23.31 17.01
N LEU A 7 5.82 -22.05 16.63
CA LEU A 7 6.77 -21.16 17.27
C LEU A 7 6.00 -20.02 17.92
N ASP A 8 6.28 -19.81 19.21
CA ASP A 8 6.00 -18.54 19.88
C ASP A 8 7.29 -17.75 19.94
N ILE A 9 7.27 -16.52 19.35
CA ILE A 9 8.48 -15.78 19.02
C ILE A 9 8.56 -14.52 19.87
N GLY A 10 9.54 -14.49 20.76
CA GLY A 10 9.98 -13.32 21.47
C GLY A 10 11.21 -12.65 20.85
N LYS A 11 11.63 -11.52 21.39
CA LYS A 11 12.84 -10.80 20.95
C LYS A 11 14.12 -11.58 21.21
N ALA A 12 14.23 -12.26 22.35
CA ALA A 12 15.45 -12.94 22.80
C ALA A 12 15.39 -14.45 22.59
N GLU A 13 14.20 -15.04 22.57
CA GLU A 13 14.00 -16.47 22.54
C GLU A 13 12.78 -16.88 21.72
N VAL A 14 12.80 -18.12 21.27
CA VAL A 14 11.72 -18.77 20.50
C VAL A 14 11.35 -20.05 21.22
N VAL A 15 10.09 -20.16 21.64
CA VAL A 15 9.54 -21.40 22.18
C VAL A 15 8.95 -22.22 21.05
N CYS A 16 9.48 -23.41 20.84
CA CYS A 16 9.06 -24.32 19.77
C CYS A 16 8.34 -25.53 20.37
N CYS A 17 7.11 -25.76 19.95
CA CYS A 17 6.34 -26.97 20.23
C CYS A 17 6.26 -27.84 18.98
N VAL A 18 6.60 -29.11 19.10
CA VAL A 18 6.43 -30.12 18.03
C VAL A 18 5.39 -31.14 18.46
N ARG A 19 4.51 -31.50 17.54
CA ARG A 19 3.54 -32.57 17.69
C ARG A 19 3.71 -33.62 16.58
N THR A 20 3.93 -34.89 16.98
CA THR A 20 4.15 -36.00 16.07
C THR A 20 3.05 -37.07 16.26
N PRO A 21 2.80 -37.91 15.25
CA PRO A 21 1.98 -39.13 15.47
C PRO A 21 2.49 -39.92 16.66
N GLY A 22 1.58 -40.52 17.41
CA GLY A 22 1.97 -41.43 18.48
C GLY A 22 2.62 -42.73 17.93
N PRO A 23 3.40 -43.43 18.74
CA PRO A 23 3.88 -44.77 18.38
C PRO A 23 2.68 -45.67 18.08
N ASP A 24 2.86 -46.60 17.15
CA ASP A 24 1.89 -47.63 16.78
C ASP A 24 0.53 -47.13 16.27
N GLY A 25 0.48 -45.91 15.68
CA GLY A 25 -0.77 -45.38 15.15
C GLY A 25 -1.80 -44.97 16.20
N SER A 26 -1.41 -44.91 17.48
CA SER A 26 -2.30 -44.51 18.56
C SER A 26 -2.88 -43.10 18.35
N ARG A 27 -4.09 -42.86 18.88
CA ARG A 27 -4.72 -41.52 18.86
C ARG A 27 -3.96 -40.51 19.73
N ARG A 28 -3.06 -40.97 20.64
CA ARG A 28 -2.28 -40.09 21.51
C ARG A 28 -1.08 -39.54 20.72
N ARG A 29 -1.00 -38.21 20.62
CA ARG A 29 0.10 -37.50 19.92
C ARG A 29 1.30 -37.35 20.85
N GLY A 30 2.51 -37.61 20.33
CA GLY A 30 3.74 -37.16 20.96
C GLY A 30 3.84 -35.63 20.96
N GLN A 31 4.36 -35.08 22.04
CA GLN A 31 4.57 -33.60 22.16
C GLN A 31 5.91 -33.32 22.79
N GLN A 32 6.69 -32.46 22.18
CA GLN A 32 7.96 -31.96 22.70
C GLN A 32 7.92 -30.41 22.66
N VAL A 33 8.47 -29.79 23.69
CA VAL A 33 8.62 -28.30 23.75
C VAL A 33 10.08 -28.00 24.10
N ARG A 34 10.71 -27.15 23.28
CA ARG A 34 12.08 -26.66 23.50
C ARG A 34 12.11 -25.15 23.33
N THR A 35 12.97 -24.49 24.07
CA THR A 35 13.27 -23.07 23.94
C THR A 35 14.63 -22.91 23.28
N PHE A 36 14.70 -22.03 22.29
CA PHE A 36 15.89 -21.68 21.55
C PHE A 36 16.16 -20.17 21.69
N SER A 37 17.43 -19.78 21.68
CA SER A 37 17.75 -18.35 21.54
C SER A 37 17.32 -17.85 20.14
N ALA A 38 16.88 -16.59 20.04
CA ALA A 38 16.58 -15.95 18.77
C ALA A 38 17.82 -15.62 17.91
N MET A 39 19.02 -16.02 18.37
CA MET A 39 20.27 -15.88 17.62
C MET A 39 20.34 -16.91 16.49
N THR A 40 20.88 -16.51 15.35
CA THR A 40 20.91 -17.32 14.10
C THR A 40 21.46 -18.74 14.30
N PRO A 41 22.59 -18.98 15.02
CA PRO A 41 23.07 -20.36 15.21
C PRO A 41 22.08 -21.25 15.96
N SER A 42 21.35 -20.70 16.93
CA SER A 42 20.34 -21.45 17.68
C SER A 42 19.08 -21.69 16.85
N LEU A 43 18.70 -20.76 15.95
CA LEU A 43 17.61 -20.97 15.00
C LEU A 43 17.96 -22.03 13.95
N MET A 44 19.21 -22.11 13.51
CA MET A 44 19.71 -23.18 12.63
C MET A 44 19.64 -24.54 13.33
N ALA A 45 20.11 -24.63 14.58
CA ALA A 45 19.99 -25.85 15.39
C ALA A 45 18.51 -26.25 15.63
N MET A 46 17.61 -25.27 15.75
CA MET A 46 16.17 -25.54 15.79
C MET A 46 15.67 -26.13 14.47
N ALA A 47 16.09 -25.59 13.33
CA ALA A 47 15.70 -26.12 12.02
C ALA A 47 16.20 -27.55 11.83
N ASP A 48 17.45 -27.85 12.18
CA ASP A 48 18.01 -29.21 12.13
C ASP A 48 17.25 -30.20 13.04
N TRP A 49 16.91 -29.75 14.25
CA TRP A 49 16.10 -30.58 15.17
C TRP A 49 14.70 -30.85 14.61
N LEU A 50 14.05 -29.85 13.99
CA LEU A 50 12.74 -30.00 13.37
C LEU A 50 12.80 -30.94 12.14
N ALA A 51 13.85 -30.82 11.33
CA ALA A 51 14.10 -31.69 10.18
C ALA A 51 14.33 -33.14 10.63
N GLY A 52 15.16 -33.35 11.67
CA GLY A 52 15.40 -34.67 12.27
C GLY A 52 14.14 -35.37 12.83
N LEU A 53 13.15 -34.59 13.25
CA LEU A 53 11.83 -35.08 13.66
C LEU A 53 10.87 -35.29 12.47
N GLY A 54 11.29 -34.97 11.25
CA GLY A 54 10.48 -35.06 10.03
C GLY A 54 9.26 -34.09 10.03
N VAL A 55 9.41 -32.91 10.63
CA VAL A 55 8.36 -31.88 10.63
C VAL A 55 8.12 -31.41 9.22
N THR A 56 6.86 -31.40 8.77
CA THR A 56 6.46 -30.95 7.43
C THR A 56 5.85 -29.56 7.42
N ARG A 57 5.34 -29.10 8.56
CA ARG A 57 4.72 -27.79 8.69
C ARG A 57 5.19 -27.07 9.95
N VAL A 58 5.65 -25.84 9.79
CA VAL A 58 5.99 -24.96 10.90
C VAL A 58 5.09 -23.73 10.85
N VAL A 59 4.45 -23.41 11.98
CA VAL A 59 3.50 -22.27 12.09
C VAL A 59 4.04 -21.29 13.11
N MET A 60 3.98 -20.00 12.82
CA MET A 60 4.39 -18.92 13.70
C MET A 60 3.44 -17.73 13.62
N GLU A 61 3.28 -17.01 14.75
CA GLU A 61 2.46 -15.81 14.80
C GLU A 61 3.24 -14.59 14.30
N ALA A 62 2.59 -13.70 13.55
CA ALA A 62 3.17 -12.44 13.07
C ALA A 62 3.27 -11.42 14.23
N THR A 63 4.36 -11.51 15.01
CA THR A 63 4.66 -10.59 16.11
C THR A 63 5.76 -9.62 15.69
N SER A 64 5.41 -8.34 15.47
CA SER A 64 6.36 -7.33 14.98
C SER A 64 7.18 -7.84 13.79
N ASP A 65 8.51 -7.58 13.77
CA ASP A 65 9.46 -8.11 12.78
C ASP A 65 10.22 -9.36 13.29
N TYR A 66 9.95 -9.82 14.51
CA TYR A 66 10.69 -10.92 15.13
C TYR A 66 10.48 -12.28 14.43
N TRP A 67 9.39 -12.43 13.67
CA TRP A 67 9.12 -13.62 12.87
C TRP A 67 10.06 -13.80 11.68
N LYS A 68 10.68 -12.72 11.18
CA LYS A 68 11.50 -12.76 9.96
C LYS A 68 12.71 -13.71 10.06
N PRO A 69 13.60 -13.60 11.07
CA PRO A 69 14.76 -14.48 11.16
C PRO A 69 14.40 -15.96 11.22
N PRO A 70 13.52 -16.46 12.11
CA PRO A 70 13.16 -17.87 12.13
C PRO A 70 12.44 -18.32 10.85
N PHE A 71 11.61 -17.46 10.23
CA PHE A 71 10.98 -17.77 8.96
C PHE A 71 12.01 -17.99 7.85
N TYR A 72 12.99 -17.11 7.73
CA TYR A 72 14.01 -17.19 6.68
C TYR A 72 14.97 -18.35 6.88
N VAL A 73 15.32 -18.68 8.11
CA VAL A 73 16.14 -19.87 8.43
C VAL A 73 15.40 -21.15 8.04
N LEU A 74 14.11 -21.25 8.35
CA LEU A 74 13.31 -22.43 8.00
C LEU A 74 13.08 -22.53 6.48
N GLU A 75 12.85 -21.40 5.80
CA GLU A 75 12.73 -21.36 4.34
C GLU A 75 14.03 -21.82 3.67
N ALA A 76 15.18 -21.30 4.14
CA ALA A 76 16.51 -21.68 3.64
C ALA A 76 16.86 -23.15 3.94
N ALA A 77 16.36 -23.71 5.02
CA ALA A 77 16.49 -25.14 5.38
C ALA A 77 15.57 -26.05 4.56
N GLY A 78 14.77 -25.52 3.62
CA GLY A 78 13.94 -26.31 2.71
C GLY A 78 12.60 -26.79 3.28
N PHE A 79 12.09 -26.18 4.34
CA PHE A 79 10.76 -26.52 4.84
C PHE A 79 9.67 -26.07 3.84
N GLU A 80 8.87 -27.02 3.35
CA GLU A 80 7.83 -26.77 2.35
C GLU A 80 6.69 -25.90 2.87
N GLN A 81 6.35 -26.02 4.16
CA GLN A 81 5.22 -25.31 4.76
C GLN A 81 5.66 -24.50 5.98
N VAL A 82 6.18 -23.30 5.73
CA VAL A 82 6.44 -22.30 6.76
C VAL A 82 5.29 -21.30 6.73
N TRP A 83 4.42 -21.33 7.75
CA TRP A 83 3.20 -20.55 7.81
C TRP A 83 3.32 -19.42 8.83
N LEU A 84 3.27 -18.18 8.34
CA LEU A 84 3.06 -17.03 9.18
C LEU A 84 1.55 -16.82 9.34
N VAL A 85 1.03 -16.75 10.57
CA VAL A 85 -0.39 -16.53 10.83
C VAL A 85 -0.62 -15.18 11.47
N ASN A 86 -1.77 -14.56 11.15
CA ASN A 86 -2.11 -13.25 11.69
C ASN A 86 -2.52 -13.37 13.16
N ALA A 87 -1.86 -12.59 14.03
CA ALA A 87 -2.14 -12.53 15.46
C ALA A 87 -3.62 -12.25 15.77
N ARG A 88 -4.29 -11.43 14.96
CA ARG A 88 -5.71 -11.11 15.13
C ARG A 88 -6.61 -12.31 14.90
N ASP A 89 -6.32 -13.11 13.87
CA ASP A 89 -7.14 -14.28 13.53
C ASP A 89 -6.96 -15.38 14.59
N VAL A 90 -5.76 -15.51 15.12
CA VAL A 90 -5.41 -16.45 16.19
C VAL A 90 -6.04 -16.05 17.52
N LYS A 91 -6.10 -14.76 17.86
CA LYS A 91 -6.73 -14.24 19.11
C LYS A 91 -8.21 -14.59 19.25
N HIS A 92 -8.92 -14.78 18.17
CA HIS A 92 -10.35 -15.07 18.18
C HIS A 92 -10.66 -16.55 18.34
N LEU A 93 -9.64 -17.41 18.35
CA LEU A 93 -9.84 -18.85 18.57
C LEU A 93 -9.97 -19.16 20.07
N PRO A 94 -10.90 -20.03 20.48
CA PRO A 94 -11.15 -20.34 21.89
C PRO A 94 -9.99 -21.09 22.54
N GLY A 95 -9.84 -20.95 23.85
CA GLY A 95 -8.95 -21.74 24.67
C GLY A 95 -7.46 -21.34 24.61
N ARG A 96 -7.15 -20.08 24.25
CA ARG A 96 -5.78 -19.55 24.27
C ARG A 96 -5.31 -19.34 25.72
N PRO A 97 -4.21 -19.99 26.14
CA PRO A 97 -3.58 -19.78 27.46
C PRO A 97 -2.81 -18.44 27.50
N LYS A 98 -2.19 -18.16 28.65
CA LYS A 98 -1.49 -16.88 28.90
C LYS A 98 0.02 -17.02 29.15
N THR A 99 0.65 -18.12 28.73
CA THR A 99 2.10 -18.32 28.89
C THR A 99 2.71 -18.79 27.55
N ASP A 100 3.91 -18.33 27.23
CA ASP A 100 4.61 -18.58 25.98
C ASP A 100 4.73 -20.08 25.65
N LYS A 101 5.04 -20.93 26.62
CA LYS A 101 5.08 -22.38 26.42
C LYS A 101 3.71 -22.97 26.05
N LEU A 102 2.66 -22.51 26.72
CA LEU A 102 1.30 -22.96 26.45
C LEU A 102 0.76 -22.34 25.16
N ASP A 103 1.19 -21.11 24.80
CA ASP A 103 0.85 -20.47 23.54
C ASP A 103 1.44 -21.25 22.36
N ALA A 104 2.70 -21.64 22.39
CA ALA A 104 3.31 -22.50 21.36
C ALA A 104 2.58 -23.87 21.23
N VAL A 105 2.24 -24.50 22.36
CA VAL A 105 1.49 -25.77 22.38
C VAL A 105 0.09 -25.58 21.80
N TRP A 106 -0.60 -24.52 22.17
CA TRP A 106 -1.94 -24.22 21.68
C TRP A 106 -1.93 -23.90 20.19
N LEU A 107 -0.99 -23.07 19.72
CA LEU A 107 -0.82 -22.74 18.31
C LEU A 107 -0.55 -24.01 17.47
N CYS A 108 0.28 -24.92 17.99
CA CYS A 108 0.55 -26.21 17.37
C CYS A 108 -0.74 -27.07 17.24
N LYS A 109 -1.58 -27.11 18.28
CA LYS A 109 -2.87 -27.83 18.26
C LYS A 109 -3.87 -27.24 17.26
N VAL A 110 -3.99 -25.93 17.16
CA VAL A 110 -4.92 -25.27 16.21
C VAL A 110 -4.42 -25.41 14.78
N ALA A 111 -3.11 -25.35 14.56
CA ALA A 111 -2.46 -25.61 13.28
C ALA A 111 -2.68 -27.06 12.79
N GLU A 112 -2.54 -28.03 13.68
CA GLU A 112 -2.80 -29.44 13.43
C GLU A 112 -4.24 -29.70 12.98
N ARG A 113 -5.20 -28.98 13.57
CA ARG A 113 -6.63 -29.08 13.25
C ARG A 113 -7.05 -28.27 12.01
N GLY A 114 -6.10 -27.61 11.34
CA GLY A 114 -6.41 -26.77 10.17
C GLY A 114 -7.22 -25.51 10.48
N MET A 115 -7.21 -25.05 11.74
CA MET A 115 -7.99 -23.88 12.18
C MET A 115 -7.30 -22.54 11.90
N VAL A 116 -6.07 -22.56 11.38
CA VAL A 116 -5.29 -21.36 11.01
C VAL A 116 -5.07 -21.32 9.50
N ARG A 117 -4.98 -20.10 8.97
CA ARG A 117 -4.67 -19.84 7.56
C ARG A 117 -3.35 -19.09 7.45
N PRO A 118 -2.46 -19.48 6.51
CA PRO A 118 -1.22 -18.75 6.32
C PRO A 118 -1.49 -17.34 5.77
N SER A 119 -0.75 -16.37 6.29
CA SER A 119 -0.60 -15.05 5.70
C SER A 119 0.29 -15.13 4.46
N PHE A 120 0.10 -14.20 3.53
CA PHE A 120 0.94 -14.12 2.36
C PHE A 120 2.32 -13.53 2.72
N VAL A 121 3.36 -14.35 2.62
CA VAL A 121 4.76 -13.93 2.63
C VAL A 121 5.29 -14.12 1.21
N PRO A 122 5.70 -13.07 0.50
CA PRO A 122 6.20 -13.22 -0.85
C PRO A 122 7.57 -13.90 -0.89
N PRO A 123 7.98 -14.43 -2.05
CA PRO A 123 9.32 -15.00 -2.23
C PRO A 123 10.39 -13.90 -2.08
N GLU A 124 11.62 -14.32 -1.80
CA GLU A 124 12.72 -13.43 -1.46
C GLU A 124 12.95 -12.27 -2.45
N PRO A 125 12.94 -12.44 -3.78
CA PRO A 125 13.13 -11.32 -4.71
C PRO A 125 12.05 -10.24 -4.55
N ILE A 126 10.81 -10.64 -4.32
CA ILE A 126 9.68 -9.72 -4.09
C ILE A 126 9.79 -9.07 -2.70
N ARG A 127 10.31 -9.78 -1.67
CA ARG A 127 10.55 -9.18 -0.36
C ARG A 127 11.61 -8.06 -0.44
N ARG A 128 12.72 -8.30 -1.14
CA ARG A 128 13.76 -7.28 -1.38
C ARG A 128 13.19 -6.05 -2.09
N LEU A 129 12.42 -6.27 -3.16
CA LEU A 129 11.74 -5.18 -3.85
C LEU A 129 10.77 -4.42 -2.94
N ARG A 130 10.03 -5.14 -2.08
CA ARG A 130 9.10 -4.55 -1.11
C ARG A 130 9.82 -3.66 -0.10
N ASP A 131 10.94 -4.09 0.42
CA ASP A 131 11.72 -3.29 1.37
C ASP A 131 12.20 -1.98 0.71
N LEU A 132 12.70 -2.05 -0.53
CA LEU A 132 13.14 -0.88 -1.30
C LEU A 132 11.97 0.09 -1.61
N THR A 133 10.85 -0.44 -2.12
CA THR A 133 9.70 0.41 -2.48
C THR A 133 9.07 1.07 -1.25
N ARG A 134 9.03 0.39 -0.11
CA ARG A 134 8.55 0.95 1.15
C ARG A 134 9.50 2.01 1.67
N TYR A 135 10.80 1.74 1.68
CA TYR A 135 11.80 2.71 2.10
C TYR A 135 11.76 3.99 1.24
N ARG A 136 11.60 3.84 -0.08
CA ARG A 136 11.36 4.99 -0.97
C ARG A 136 10.11 5.80 -0.56
N VAL A 137 9.01 5.13 -0.22
CA VAL A 137 7.78 5.81 0.23
C VAL A 137 8.03 6.58 1.53
N ASP A 138 8.79 6.01 2.45
CA ASP A 138 9.13 6.63 3.73
C ASP A 138 10.03 7.85 3.54
N LEU A 139 11.05 7.78 2.65
CA LEU A 139 11.90 8.91 2.26
C LEU A 139 11.09 10.04 1.59
N VAL A 140 10.18 9.73 0.68
CA VAL A 140 9.26 10.72 0.08
C VAL A 140 8.40 11.37 1.17
N GLY A 141 7.94 10.61 2.15
CA GLY A 141 7.21 11.13 3.30
C GLY A 141 8.06 12.06 4.15
N GLU A 142 9.33 11.72 4.40
CA GLU A 142 10.31 12.54 5.12
C GLU A 142 10.57 13.86 4.41
N ARG A 143 10.89 13.80 3.12
CA ARG A 143 11.06 14.99 2.27
C ARG A 143 9.86 15.94 2.34
N ASN A 144 8.64 15.39 2.24
CA ASN A 144 7.43 16.20 2.29
C ASN A 144 7.22 16.85 3.68
N ARG A 145 7.58 16.14 4.76
CA ARG A 145 7.55 16.72 6.10
C ARG A 145 8.53 17.90 6.23
N GLU A 146 9.73 17.75 5.64
CA GLU A 146 10.73 18.82 5.67
C GLU A 146 10.29 20.02 4.80
N LYS A 147 9.75 19.78 3.60
CA LYS A 147 9.15 20.84 2.78
C LYS A 147 8.07 21.64 3.53
N ASN A 148 7.22 20.95 4.28
CA ASN A 148 6.20 21.61 5.11
C ASN A 148 6.83 22.40 6.29
N ARG A 149 8.00 22.00 6.81
CA ARG A 149 8.74 22.79 7.82
C ARG A 149 9.28 24.08 7.22
N VAL A 150 9.85 24.01 6.01
CA VAL A 150 10.29 25.22 5.27
C VAL A 150 9.14 26.20 5.10
N ASP A 151 7.97 25.72 4.68
CA ASP A 151 6.79 26.58 4.49
C ASP A 151 6.36 27.26 5.80
N LYS A 152 6.37 26.51 6.91
CA LYS A 152 6.09 27.07 8.24
C LYS A 152 7.13 28.08 8.71
N LEU A 153 8.42 27.86 8.41
CA LEU A 153 9.49 28.80 8.72
C LEU A 153 9.34 30.11 7.95
N LEU A 154 8.98 30.03 6.68
CA LEU A 154 8.68 31.20 5.85
C LEU A 154 7.46 31.95 6.37
N GLU A 155 6.42 31.21 6.79
CA GLU A 155 5.21 31.78 7.39
C GLU A 155 5.52 32.55 8.69
N ASP A 156 6.40 32.01 9.56
CA ASP A 156 6.86 32.69 10.78
C ASP A 156 7.62 33.99 10.46
N ALA A 157 8.41 33.99 9.39
CA ALA A 157 9.12 35.18 8.90
C ALA A 157 8.19 36.18 8.17
N GLY A 158 6.92 35.88 7.98
CA GLY A 158 5.98 36.68 7.19
C GLY A 158 6.19 36.60 5.67
N ILE A 159 7.01 35.65 5.19
CA ILE A 159 7.27 35.45 3.75
C ILE A 159 6.18 34.54 3.16
N LYS A 160 5.35 35.04 2.27
CA LYS A 160 4.18 34.37 1.72
C LYS A 160 4.42 33.74 0.35
N LEU A 161 5.61 33.15 0.13
CA LEU A 161 6.03 32.66 -1.18
C LEU A 161 5.10 31.55 -1.73
N SER A 162 4.60 30.66 -0.89
CA SER A 162 3.70 29.55 -1.26
C SER A 162 2.29 30.02 -1.67
N VAL A 163 1.89 31.24 -1.32
CA VAL A 163 0.63 31.84 -1.79
C VAL A 163 0.70 32.21 -3.27
N VAL A 164 1.88 32.63 -3.73
CA VAL A 164 2.13 33.05 -5.11
C VAL A 164 2.65 31.93 -5.99
N ALA A 165 3.60 31.16 -5.47
CA ALA A 165 4.26 30.05 -6.17
C ALA A 165 3.64 28.72 -5.78
N SER A 166 3.18 27.94 -6.76
CA SER A 166 2.66 26.58 -6.53
C SER A 166 3.73 25.57 -6.09
N ASP A 167 4.99 25.84 -6.44
CA ASP A 167 6.16 25.06 -6.02
C ASP A 167 7.31 26.02 -5.69
N ILE A 168 7.60 26.13 -4.39
CA ILE A 168 8.70 26.94 -3.87
C ILE A 168 10.05 26.23 -3.92
N PHE A 169 10.08 24.94 -4.25
CA PHE A 169 11.28 24.11 -4.35
C PHE A 169 11.74 23.89 -5.80
N GLY A 170 11.01 24.44 -6.78
CA GLY A 170 11.44 24.47 -8.17
C GLY A 170 12.55 25.50 -8.40
N VAL A 171 13.08 25.58 -9.63
CA VAL A 171 14.26 26.38 -10.00
C VAL A 171 14.18 27.83 -9.51
N SER A 172 13.06 28.52 -9.74
CA SER A 172 12.90 29.92 -9.30
C SER A 172 12.79 30.05 -7.78
N GLY A 173 11.99 29.18 -7.14
CA GLY A 173 11.83 29.20 -5.68
C GLY A 173 13.16 28.90 -4.97
N ARG A 174 13.91 27.89 -5.42
CA ARG A 174 15.23 27.58 -4.88
C ARG A 174 16.22 28.74 -5.01
N ALA A 175 16.22 29.46 -6.15
CA ALA A 175 17.07 30.63 -6.32
C ALA A 175 16.70 31.77 -5.34
N MET A 176 15.41 32.01 -5.14
CA MET A 176 14.92 32.98 -4.17
C MET A 176 15.26 32.61 -2.72
N LEU A 177 15.06 31.34 -2.34
CA LEU A 177 15.42 30.83 -1.01
C LEU A 177 16.93 30.90 -0.76
N ALA A 178 17.74 30.60 -1.76
CA ALA A 178 19.20 30.73 -1.67
C ALA A 178 19.64 32.19 -1.50
N ALA A 179 19.01 33.13 -2.20
CA ALA A 179 19.29 34.56 -2.05
C ALA A 179 18.91 35.08 -0.65
N LEU A 180 17.75 34.62 -0.08
CA LEU A 180 17.38 34.93 1.31
C LEU A 180 18.44 34.42 2.30
N ILE A 181 18.95 33.20 2.11
CA ILE A 181 20.03 32.63 2.95
C ILE A 181 21.31 33.46 2.82
N ALA A 182 21.63 33.93 1.60
CA ALA A 182 22.80 34.76 1.32
C ALA A 182 22.72 36.19 1.87
N GLY A 183 21.59 36.57 2.46
CA GLY A 183 21.42 37.89 3.07
C GLY A 183 20.65 38.91 2.22
N GLU A 184 20.14 38.50 1.03
CA GLU A 184 19.29 39.39 0.25
C GLU A 184 17.93 39.61 0.94
N ARG A 185 17.50 40.88 1.01
CA ARG A 185 16.24 41.27 1.66
C ARG A 185 15.35 42.17 0.78
N ASP A 186 15.92 42.67 -0.33
CA ASP A 186 15.14 43.51 -1.24
C ASP A 186 14.12 42.67 -2.00
N PRO A 187 12.78 42.92 -1.78
CA PRO A 187 11.74 42.19 -2.48
C PRO A 187 11.81 42.36 -4.01
N GLN A 188 12.36 43.47 -4.52
CA GLN A 188 12.54 43.69 -5.94
C GLN A 188 13.57 42.71 -6.51
N VAL A 189 14.74 42.60 -5.87
CA VAL A 189 15.83 41.74 -6.27
C VAL A 189 15.40 40.30 -6.21
N LEU A 190 14.78 39.89 -5.09
CA LEU A 190 14.28 38.50 -4.88
C LEU A 190 13.24 38.10 -5.95
N ALA A 191 12.29 38.98 -6.27
CA ALA A 191 11.29 38.71 -7.28
C ALA A 191 11.89 38.56 -8.69
N GLN A 192 12.96 39.32 -9.03
CA GLN A 192 13.63 39.21 -10.33
C GLN A 192 14.30 37.84 -10.58
N LEU A 193 14.52 37.01 -9.55
CA LEU A 193 15.00 35.64 -9.69
C LEU A 193 13.96 34.69 -10.32
N ALA A 194 12.73 35.19 -10.52
CA ALA A 194 11.68 34.43 -11.19
C ALA A 194 12.05 34.13 -12.66
N ARG A 195 11.86 32.85 -13.05
CA ARG A 195 12.10 32.38 -14.42
C ARG A 195 10.81 31.90 -15.07
N THR A 196 10.81 31.92 -16.40
CA THR A 196 9.72 31.43 -17.25
C THR A 196 8.32 31.92 -16.80
N ARG A 197 7.36 31.06 -16.58
CA ARG A 197 5.98 31.38 -16.17
C ARG A 197 5.89 32.13 -14.83
N MET A 198 6.86 31.98 -13.93
CA MET A 198 6.83 32.70 -12.65
C MET A 198 7.02 34.20 -12.82
N ARG A 199 7.63 34.68 -13.93
CA ARG A 199 7.79 36.11 -14.24
C ARG A 199 6.45 36.86 -14.37
N THR A 200 5.38 36.16 -14.75
CA THR A 200 4.05 36.81 -14.81
C THR A 200 3.50 37.19 -13.43
N LYS A 201 4.11 36.64 -12.37
CA LYS A 201 3.73 36.83 -10.97
C LYS A 201 4.62 37.81 -10.20
N LEU A 202 5.49 38.57 -10.88
CA LEU A 202 6.43 39.52 -10.26
C LEU A 202 5.78 40.49 -9.24
N PRO A 203 4.61 41.11 -9.48
CA PRO A 203 3.98 41.98 -8.48
C PRO A 203 3.66 41.21 -7.18
N GLY A 204 3.02 40.04 -7.27
CA GLY A 204 2.70 39.21 -6.09
C GLY A 204 3.95 38.68 -5.39
N LEU A 205 5.03 38.35 -6.14
CA LEU A 205 6.29 37.93 -5.53
C LEU A 205 6.94 39.04 -4.71
N ARG A 206 6.92 40.29 -5.19
CA ARG A 206 7.43 41.46 -4.43
C ARG A 206 6.68 41.62 -3.12
N GLU A 207 5.37 41.52 -3.14
CA GLU A 207 4.54 41.57 -1.94
C GLU A 207 4.82 40.41 -1.01
N ALA A 208 4.97 39.19 -1.55
CA ALA A 208 5.23 37.96 -0.77
C ALA A 208 6.55 37.98 0.00
N PHE A 209 7.54 38.79 -0.44
CA PHE A 209 8.84 38.91 0.22
C PHE A 209 8.90 40.02 1.27
N VAL A 210 7.82 40.78 1.49
CA VAL A 210 7.75 41.76 2.57
C VAL A 210 7.49 41.02 3.89
N GLY A 211 8.54 40.85 4.70
CA GLY A 211 8.46 40.13 5.98
C GLY A 211 9.66 40.42 6.89
N ARG A 212 9.78 39.65 7.96
CA ARG A 212 10.83 39.81 8.99
C ARG A 212 11.84 38.65 8.93
N PHE A 213 12.41 38.36 7.78
CA PHE A 213 13.37 37.30 7.61
C PHE A 213 14.73 37.70 8.22
N THR A 214 15.18 36.95 9.24
CA THR A 214 16.40 37.20 10.00
C THR A 214 17.48 36.15 9.72
N GLU A 215 18.70 36.34 10.31
CA GLU A 215 19.78 35.35 10.25
C GLU A 215 19.38 34.01 10.86
N HIS A 216 18.55 34.03 11.92
CA HIS A 216 18.00 32.82 12.52
C HIS A 216 17.20 31.99 11.50
N HIS A 217 16.32 32.65 10.74
CA HIS A 217 15.55 31.99 9.67
C HIS A 217 16.48 31.50 8.55
N ALA A 218 17.50 32.28 8.17
CA ALA A 218 18.48 31.89 7.16
C ALA A 218 19.25 30.62 7.57
N PHE A 219 19.70 30.54 8.81
CA PHE A 219 20.38 29.37 9.33
C PHE A 219 19.49 28.11 9.25
N LEU A 220 18.25 28.21 9.78
CA LEU A 220 17.31 27.06 9.77
C LEU A 220 16.94 26.67 8.33
N LEU A 221 16.63 27.64 7.47
CA LEU A 221 16.30 27.41 6.05
C LEU A 221 17.44 26.68 5.33
N ALA A 222 18.69 27.12 5.54
CA ALA A 222 19.85 26.46 4.96
C ALA A 222 19.96 24.98 5.37
N ARG A 223 19.73 24.66 6.65
CA ARG A 223 19.76 23.29 7.16
C ARG A 223 18.64 22.44 6.59
N MET A 224 17.41 22.99 6.54
CA MET A 224 16.23 22.29 5.97
C MET A 224 16.40 22.00 4.48
N LEU A 225 16.92 22.97 3.70
CA LEU A 225 17.17 22.75 2.28
C LEU A 225 18.26 21.70 2.03
N ALA A 226 19.35 21.74 2.80
CA ALA A 226 20.41 20.71 2.72
C ALA A 226 19.87 19.31 3.05
N HIS A 227 18.97 19.20 4.05
CA HIS A 227 18.31 17.92 4.38
C HIS A 227 17.39 17.44 3.26
N ILE A 228 16.60 18.33 2.64
CA ILE A 228 15.78 17.98 1.47
C ILE A 228 16.66 17.45 0.32
N ASP A 229 17.80 18.11 0.06
CA ASP A 229 18.70 17.71 -1.02
C ASP A 229 19.36 16.35 -0.75
N ALA A 230 19.73 16.07 0.50
CA ALA A 230 20.24 14.76 0.93
C ALA A 230 19.18 13.65 0.75
N VAL A 231 17.94 13.89 1.18
CA VAL A 231 16.85 12.92 1.00
C VAL A 231 16.50 12.72 -0.47
N ASP A 232 16.56 13.77 -1.31
CA ASP A 232 16.37 13.63 -2.76
C ASP A 232 17.46 12.76 -3.40
N ALA A 233 18.73 12.90 -2.96
CA ALA A 233 19.83 12.04 -3.40
C ALA A 233 19.61 10.57 -2.97
N ASP A 234 19.20 10.33 -1.72
CA ASP A 234 18.88 8.98 -1.24
C ASP A 234 17.73 8.35 -2.03
N ILE A 235 16.67 9.14 -2.35
CA ILE A 235 15.57 8.66 -3.19
C ILE A 235 16.09 8.21 -4.55
N ALA A 236 16.99 8.96 -5.18
CA ALA A 236 17.55 8.60 -6.48
C ALA A 236 18.32 7.27 -6.43
N VAL A 237 19.19 7.09 -5.42
CA VAL A 237 19.94 5.84 -5.22
C VAL A 237 19.00 4.64 -5.00
N VAL A 238 17.93 4.83 -4.22
CA VAL A 238 16.93 3.78 -3.99
C VAL A 238 16.13 3.48 -5.25
N GLU A 239 15.82 4.49 -6.08
CA GLU A 239 15.13 4.30 -7.36
C GLU A 239 15.98 3.50 -8.35
N ASP A 240 17.27 3.76 -8.45
CA ASP A 240 18.21 2.98 -9.26
C ASP A 240 18.22 1.51 -8.80
N ARG A 241 18.27 1.27 -7.49
CA ARG A 241 18.24 -0.08 -6.93
C ARG A 241 16.91 -0.80 -7.16
N ILE A 242 15.79 -0.07 -7.13
CA ILE A 242 14.47 -0.61 -7.50
C ILE A 242 14.47 -1.00 -8.98
N GLU A 243 15.04 -0.18 -9.87
CA GLU A 243 15.15 -0.46 -11.30
C GLU A 243 15.88 -1.79 -11.56
N GLU A 244 17.05 -1.98 -10.94
CA GLU A 244 17.81 -3.22 -11.04
C GLU A 244 17.03 -4.43 -10.51
N THR A 245 16.38 -4.28 -9.34
CA THR A 245 15.68 -5.38 -8.67
C THR A 245 14.40 -5.78 -9.42
N ILE A 246 13.71 -4.84 -10.07
CA ILE A 246 12.46 -5.09 -10.81
C ILE A 246 12.70 -5.60 -12.24
N ALA A 247 13.92 -5.50 -12.77
CA ALA A 247 14.24 -5.84 -14.16
C ALA A 247 13.72 -7.23 -14.58
N PRO A 248 13.82 -8.31 -13.78
CA PRO A 248 13.24 -9.61 -14.12
C PRO A 248 11.72 -9.60 -14.30
N PHE A 249 11.04 -8.59 -13.78
CA PHE A 249 9.58 -8.46 -13.78
C PHE A 249 9.08 -7.30 -14.66
N ALA A 250 9.95 -6.76 -15.52
CA ALA A 250 9.65 -5.58 -16.36
C ALA A 250 8.39 -5.76 -17.21
N ALA A 251 8.17 -6.95 -17.79
CA ALA A 251 6.98 -7.24 -18.56
C ALA A 251 5.69 -7.08 -17.75
N ALA A 252 5.68 -7.50 -16.50
CA ALA A 252 4.52 -7.30 -15.61
C ALA A 252 4.32 -5.82 -15.28
N VAL A 253 5.40 -5.05 -15.07
CA VAL A 253 5.32 -3.60 -14.85
C VAL A 253 4.67 -2.91 -16.04
N THR A 254 5.12 -3.21 -17.27
CA THR A 254 4.58 -2.62 -18.49
C THR A 254 3.09 -2.88 -18.64
N ARG A 255 2.63 -4.12 -18.41
CA ARG A 255 1.21 -4.46 -18.46
C ARG A 255 0.37 -3.73 -17.41
N LEU A 256 0.90 -3.50 -16.22
CA LEU A 256 0.19 -2.75 -15.19
C LEU A 256 0.16 -1.24 -15.47
N ASP A 257 1.19 -0.69 -16.12
CA ASP A 257 1.27 0.72 -16.53
C ASP A 257 0.19 1.11 -17.56
N GLU A 258 -0.32 0.13 -18.32
CA GLU A 258 -1.44 0.34 -19.25
C GLU A 258 -2.76 0.71 -18.54
N ILE A 259 -2.90 0.40 -17.24
CA ILE A 259 -4.14 0.66 -16.50
C ILE A 259 -4.23 2.16 -16.19
N PRO A 260 -5.32 2.86 -16.57
CA PRO A 260 -5.49 4.27 -16.30
C PRO A 260 -5.31 4.63 -14.82
N GLY A 261 -4.36 5.52 -14.55
CA GLY A 261 -4.00 5.97 -13.21
C GLY A 261 -2.88 5.18 -12.54
N ILE A 262 -2.41 4.09 -13.13
CA ILE A 262 -1.19 3.42 -12.71
C ILE A 262 -0.05 3.91 -13.61
N GLY A 263 1.03 4.40 -13.01
CA GLY A 263 2.31 4.65 -13.70
C GLY A 263 3.35 3.65 -13.20
N ILE A 264 4.52 3.66 -13.80
CA ILE A 264 5.64 2.72 -13.52
C ILE A 264 5.93 2.60 -12.02
N THR A 265 6.00 3.71 -11.29
CA THR A 265 6.25 3.72 -9.84
C THR A 265 5.15 2.99 -9.06
N ALA A 266 3.88 3.22 -9.42
CA ALA A 266 2.75 2.55 -8.77
C ALA A 266 2.71 1.06 -9.12
N ALA A 267 2.99 0.69 -10.38
CA ALA A 267 3.08 -0.71 -10.82
C ALA A 267 4.15 -1.48 -10.03
N ARG A 268 5.36 -0.92 -9.88
CA ARG A 268 6.45 -1.48 -9.08
C ARG A 268 6.05 -1.69 -7.61
N ALA A 269 5.43 -0.67 -7.00
CA ALA A 269 4.95 -0.75 -5.62
C ALA A 269 3.86 -1.81 -5.44
N ILE A 270 2.94 -1.93 -6.39
CA ILE A 270 1.87 -2.94 -6.35
C ILE A 270 2.46 -4.35 -6.47
N ILE A 271 3.35 -4.59 -7.44
CA ILE A 271 4.04 -5.88 -7.61
C ILE A 271 4.81 -6.26 -6.34
N ALA A 272 5.50 -5.31 -5.73
CA ALA A 272 6.22 -5.53 -4.47
C ALA A 272 5.28 -5.98 -3.33
N GLU A 273 4.05 -5.50 -3.31
CA GLU A 273 3.09 -5.81 -2.23
C GLU A 273 2.27 -7.07 -2.47
N ILE A 274 1.90 -7.39 -3.70
CA ILE A 274 1.04 -8.55 -3.99
C ILE A 274 1.80 -9.74 -4.60
N GLY A 275 3.03 -9.52 -5.11
CA GLY A 275 3.77 -10.52 -5.89
C GLY A 275 3.17 -10.72 -7.28
N LEU A 276 3.67 -11.75 -7.98
CA LEU A 276 3.23 -12.11 -9.33
C LEU A 276 2.42 -13.41 -9.35
N ASP A 277 2.61 -14.28 -8.35
CA ASP A 277 1.92 -15.57 -8.26
C ASP A 277 0.47 -15.40 -7.78
N MET A 278 -0.44 -15.31 -8.76
CA MET A 278 -1.88 -15.18 -8.48
C MET A 278 -2.55 -16.50 -8.06
N THR A 279 -1.84 -17.63 -8.03
CA THR A 279 -2.38 -18.88 -7.46
C THR A 279 -2.65 -18.74 -5.96
N ARG A 280 -1.94 -17.83 -5.29
CA ARG A 280 -2.15 -17.44 -3.88
C ARG A 280 -3.52 -16.81 -3.63
N PHE A 281 -4.13 -16.25 -4.65
CA PHE A 281 -5.45 -15.61 -4.60
C PHE A 281 -6.38 -16.30 -5.59
N PRO A 282 -7.14 -17.32 -5.19
CA PRO A 282 -7.93 -18.16 -6.08
C PRO A 282 -8.87 -17.39 -7.02
N THR A 283 -9.33 -16.21 -6.60
CA THR A 283 -10.11 -15.27 -7.43
C THR A 283 -9.69 -13.83 -7.18
N ALA A 284 -10.00 -12.93 -8.10
CA ALA A 284 -9.82 -11.49 -7.93
C ALA A 284 -10.53 -10.94 -6.66
N GLY A 285 -11.64 -11.58 -6.28
CA GLY A 285 -12.36 -11.26 -5.02
C GLY A 285 -11.53 -11.58 -3.77
N HIS A 286 -10.74 -12.65 -3.79
CA HIS A 286 -9.83 -12.99 -2.67
C HIS A 286 -8.71 -11.96 -2.54
N LEU A 287 -8.11 -11.52 -3.65
CA LEU A 287 -7.11 -10.44 -3.64
C LEU A 287 -7.70 -9.15 -3.09
N ALA A 288 -8.89 -8.74 -3.56
CA ALA A 288 -9.57 -7.54 -3.09
C ALA A 288 -9.93 -7.60 -1.59
N SER A 289 -10.34 -8.78 -1.10
CA SER A 289 -10.63 -9.00 0.32
C SER A 289 -9.36 -8.97 1.18
N TRP A 290 -8.29 -9.62 0.72
CA TRP A 290 -6.99 -9.59 1.39
C TRP A 290 -6.44 -8.16 1.49
N ALA A 291 -6.50 -7.39 0.40
CA ALA A 291 -6.08 -5.98 0.34
C ALA A 291 -7.02 -5.04 1.12
N LYS A 292 -8.13 -5.54 1.67
CA LYS A 292 -9.16 -4.75 2.37
C LYS A 292 -9.87 -3.71 1.49
N PHE A 293 -9.93 -3.94 0.18
CA PHE A 293 -10.75 -3.17 -0.77
C PHE A 293 -12.15 -3.80 -0.99
N ALA A 294 -12.53 -4.74 -0.14
CA ALA A 294 -13.89 -5.25 -0.04
C ALA A 294 -14.48 -4.81 1.31
N PRO A 295 -15.45 -3.86 1.33
CA PRO A 295 -16.12 -3.46 2.56
C PRO A 295 -16.81 -4.67 3.22
N GLY A 296 -16.69 -4.78 4.54
CA GLY A 296 -17.37 -5.82 5.31
C GLY A 296 -18.88 -5.63 5.25
N VAL A 297 -19.62 -6.73 5.08
CA VAL A 297 -21.07 -6.76 5.22
C VAL A 297 -21.38 -7.40 6.57
N ASN A 298 -21.97 -6.61 7.47
CA ASN A 298 -22.53 -7.10 8.72
C ASN A 298 -24.03 -7.03 8.60
N GLU A 299 -24.67 -8.18 8.48
CA GLU A 299 -26.12 -8.29 8.38
C GLU A 299 -26.63 -9.23 9.47
N SER A 300 -27.74 -8.87 10.09
CA SER A 300 -28.43 -9.69 11.07
C SER A 300 -29.93 -9.50 10.90
N ALA A 301 -30.65 -10.60 10.68
CA ALA A 301 -32.11 -10.63 10.45
C ALA A 301 -32.56 -9.67 9.31
N GLY A 302 -31.84 -9.67 8.17
CA GLY A 302 -32.16 -8.82 7.02
C GLY A 302 -31.83 -7.33 7.20
N ARG A 303 -31.23 -6.95 8.32
CA ARG A 303 -30.84 -5.55 8.59
C ARG A 303 -29.30 -5.43 8.55
N SER A 304 -28.82 -4.53 7.69
CA SER A 304 -27.38 -4.21 7.64
C SER A 304 -26.96 -3.52 8.94
N LYS A 305 -26.00 -4.15 9.65
CA LYS A 305 -25.37 -3.60 10.85
C LYS A 305 -23.95 -3.15 10.48
N GLY A 306 -23.70 -1.84 10.51
CA GLY A 306 -22.39 -1.28 10.28
C GLY A 306 -22.36 -0.26 9.13
N ASN A 307 -21.24 0.45 9.02
CA ASN A 307 -21.02 1.54 8.07
C ASN A 307 -20.40 1.10 6.73
N GLY A 308 -20.18 -0.22 6.53
CA GLY A 308 -19.51 -0.75 5.34
C GLY A 308 -18.05 -0.28 5.25
N ALA A 309 -17.36 -0.08 6.37
CA ALA A 309 -15.97 0.32 6.38
C ALA A 309 -15.07 -0.80 5.84
N THR A 310 -13.98 -0.39 5.19
CA THR A 310 -12.86 -1.28 4.87
C THR A 310 -12.06 -1.56 6.14
N GLY A 311 -11.52 -2.78 6.27
CA GLY A 311 -10.60 -3.10 7.36
C GLY A 311 -9.24 -2.42 7.20
N HIS A 312 -8.39 -2.52 8.24
CA HIS A 312 -6.98 -2.14 8.14
C HIS A 312 -6.25 -3.18 7.28
N GLY A 313 -5.78 -2.74 6.12
CA GLY A 313 -4.99 -3.54 5.19
C GLY A 313 -3.53 -3.05 5.16
N ASN A 314 -2.82 -3.45 4.11
CA ASN A 314 -1.48 -2.99 3.82
C ASN A 314 -1.51 -1.48 3.42
N PRO A 315 -0.87 -0.57 4.19
CA PRO A 315 -0.97 0.87 3.94
C PRO A 315 -0.25 1.29 2.66
N TYR A 316 0.82 0.62 2.26
CA TYR A 316 1.56 0.93 1.04
C TYR A 316 0.76 0.58 -0.21
N LEU A 317 0.13 -0.61 -0.23
CA LEU A 317 -0.78 -1.00 -1.31
C LEU A 317 -2.02 -0.09 -1.35
N ALA A 318 -2.59 0.24 -0.18
CA ALA A 318 -3.75 1.12 -0.09
C ALA A 318 -3.44 2.53 -0.62
N ARG A 319 -2.24 3.05 -0.35
CA ARG A 319 -1.75 4.32 -0.88
C ARG A 319 -1.62 4.27 -2.41
N ALA A 320 -0.90 3.27 -2.95
CA ALA A 320 -0.70 3.12 -4.39
C ALA A 320 -2.03 3.03 -5.16
N LEU A 321 -2.97 2.21 -4.67
CA LEU A 321 -4.30 2.06 -5.28
C LEU A 321 -5.17 3.32 -5.11
N GLY A 322 -5.01 4.04 -4.00
CA GLY A 322 -5.70 5.30 -3.75
C GLY A 322 -5.24 6.39 -4.71
N GLU A 323 -3.93 6.54 -4.89
CA GLU A 323 -3.32 7.47 -5.85
C GLU A 323 -3.71 7.11 -7.28
N ALA A 324 -3.67 5.81 -7.65
CA ALA A 324 -4.11 5.32 -8.95
C ALA A 324 -5.60 5.63 -9.22
N ALA A 325 -6.47 5.43 -8.24
CA ALA A 325 -7.89 5.73 -8.38
C ALA A 325 -8.16 7.23 -8.57
N VAL A 326 -7.39 8.10 -7.91
CA VAL A 326 -7.48 9.56 -8.08
C VAL A 326 -6.89 9.99 -9.43
N GLY A 327 -5.80 9.36 -9.88
CA GLY A 327 -5.23 9.54 -11.22
C GLY A 327 -6.23 9.18 -12.30
N ALA A 328 -6.83 7.99 -12.21
CA ALA A 328 -7.87 7.52 -13.14
C ALA A 328 -9.09 8.46 -13.20
N ALA A 329 -9.46 9.10 -12.09
CA ALA A 329 -10.59 10.05 -12.05
C ALA A 329 -10.45 11.23 -13.03
N ARG A 330 -9.22 11.56 -13.44
CA ARG A 330 -8.89 12.66 -14.35
C ARG A 330 -8.87 12.23 -15.83
N THR A 331 -9.04 10.94 -16.09
CA THR A 331 -9.00 10.37 -17.46
C THR A 331 -10.40 10.19 -18.04
N ASN A 332 -10.48 10.19 -19.38
CA ASN A 332 -11.71 9.88 -20.09
C ASN A 332 -11.78 8.37 -20.43
N THR A 333 -11.88 7.55 -19.39
CA THR A 333 -11.86 6.10 -19.42
C THR A 333 -13.01 5.51 -18.61
N PHE A 334 -13.25 4.21 -18.72
CA PHE A 334 -14.20 3.48 -17.87
C PHE A 334 -13.94 3.70 -16.36
N LEU A 335 -12.68 3.63 -15.92
CA LEU A 335 -12.32 3.83 -14.50
C LEU A 335 -12.59 5.29 -14.06
N GLY A 336 -12.31 6.26 -14.93
CA GLY A 336 -12.60 7.67 -14.70
C GLY A 336 -14.09 7.93 -14.55
N GLU A 337 -14.93 7.40 -15.44
CA GLU A 337 -16.39 7.55 -15.34
C GLU A 337 -16.95 6.81 -14.12
N ARG A 338 -16.43 5.61 -13.81
CA ARG A 338 -16.79 4.89 -12.60
C ARG A 338 -16.53 5.72 -11.35
N TYR A 339 -15.37 6.40 -11.28
CA TYR A 339 -15.04 7.29 -10.17
C TYR A 339 -16.05 8.43 -10.06
N ARG A 340 -16.27 9.18 -11.15
CA ARG A 340 -17.20 10.32 -11.21
C ARG A 340 -18.61 9.93 -10.81
N ARG A 341 -19.11 8.81 -11.33
CA ARG A 341 -20.46 8.30 -11.06
C ARG A 341 -20.65 7.91 -9.60
N ILE A 342 -19.70 7.21 -8.99
CA ILE A 342 -19.75 6.83 -7.56
C ILE A 342 -19.54 8.07 -6.69
N GLY A 343 -18.61 8.94 -7.05
CA GLY A 343 -18.29 10.17 -6.34
C GLY A 343 -19.49 11.11 -6.18
N ARG A 344 -20.27 11.29 -7.26
CA ARG A 344 -21.52 12.07 -7.24
C ARG A 344 -22.59 11.50 -6.30
N ARG A 345 -22.68 10.16 -6.22
CA ARG A 345 -23.77 9.48 -5.45
C ARG A 345 -23.39 9.11 -4.02
N ARG A 346 -22.13 8.81 -3.75
CA ARG A 346 -21.67 8.22 -2.48
C ARG A 346 -20.47 8.92 -1.87
N GLY A 347 -19.96 9.97 -2.53
CA GLY A 347 -18.80 10.74 -2.10
C GLY A 347 -17.45 10.17 -2.54
N LYS A 348 -16.44 11.04 -2.56
CA LYS A 348 -15.09 10.76 -3.09
C LYS A 348 -14.39 9.59 -2.40
N LYS A 349 -14.48 9.47 -1.06
CA LYS A 349 -13.85 8.39 -0.29
C LYS A 349 -14.32 7.00 -0.74
N LYS A 350 -15.64 6.82 -0.96
CA LYS A 350 -16.20 5.57 -1.45
C LYS A 350 -15.84 5.30 -2.92
N ALA A 351 -15.73 6.37 -3.73
CA ALA A 351 -15.28 6.25 -5.13
C ALA A 351 -13.84 5.73 -5.22
N VAL A 352 -12.90 6.27 -4.41
CA VAL A 352 -11.52 5.78 -4.34
C VAL A 352 -11.47 4.28 -4.06
N VAL A 353 -12.18 3.82 -3.03
CA VAL A 353 -12.18 2.39 -2.66
C VAL A 353 -12.79 1.51 -3.77
N ALA A 354 -13.88 1.96 -4.39
CA ALA A 354 -14.55 1.20 -5.43
C ALA A 354 -13.73 1.11 -6.73
N VAL A 355 -13.03 2.18 -7.10
CA VAL A 355 -12.14 2.19 -8.27
C VAL A 355 -10.85 1.42 -7.96
N GLY A 356 -10.25 1.60 -6.78
CA GLY A 356 -9.10 0.80 -6.34
C GLY A 356 -9.39 -0.70 -6.35
N ARG A 357 -10.62 -1.11 -5.95
CA ARG A 357 -11.06 -2.51 -6.12
C ARG A 357 -11.13 -2.94 -7.57
N SER A 358 -11.64 -2.08 -8.46
CA SER A 358 -11.70 -2.41 -9.89
C SER A 358 -10.30 -2.57 -10.47
N ILE A 359 -9.37 -1.70 -10.09
CA ILE A 359 -7.96 -1.79 -10.45
C ILE A 359 -7.37 -3.12 -9.97
N LEU A 360 -7.59 -3.53 -8.72
CA LEU A 360 -7.11 -4.83 -8.22
C LEU A 360 -7.68 -6.02 -8.99
N ILE A 361 -8.93 -5.95 -9.42
CA ILE A 361 -9.53 -7.00 -10.25
C ILE A 361 -8.83 -7.08 -11.60
N ILE A 362 -8.57 -5.94 -12.25
CA ILE A 362 -7.85 -5.88 -13.53
C ILE A 362 -6.43 -6.44 -13.36
N ILE A 363 -5.70 -6.00 -12.33
CA ILE A 363 -4.35 -6.47 -12.01
C ILE A 363 -4.33 -7.99 -11.83
N TRP A 364 -5.30 -8.55 -11.10
CA TRP A 364 -5.38 -9.99 -10.88
C TRP A 364 -5.50 -10.75 -12.21
N HIS A 365 -6.34 -10.28 -13.14
CA HIS A 365 -6.48 -10.92 -14.45
C HIS A 365 -5.20 -10.79 -15.28
N LEU A 366 -4.59 -9.61 -15.32
CA LEU A 366 -3.36 -9.39 -16.07
C LEU A 366 -2.17 -10.21 -15.53
N LEU A 367 -2.06 -10.38 -14.20
CA LEU A 367 -0.97 -11.16 -13.63
C LEU A 367 -1.22 -12.67 -13.65
N ARG A 368 -2.50 -13.11 -13.66
CA ARG A 368 -2.84 -14.53 -13.73
C ARG A 368 -2.62 -15.13 -15.11
N ASP A 369 -2.86 -14.36 -16.14
CA ASP A 369 -2.72 -14.76 -17.54
C ASP A 369 -1.72 -13.82 -18.22
N GLU A 370 -0.57 -14.36 -18.60
CA GLU A 370 0.49 -13.58 -19.26
C GLU A 370 0.11 -13.09 -20.65
N GLN A 371 -0.87 -13.71 -21.28
CA GLN A 371 -1.39 -13.31 -22.60
C GLN A 371 -2.50 -12.26 -22.50
N ALA A 372 -3.03 -12.02 -21.30
CA ALA A 372 -4.07 -11.02 -21.10
C ALA A 372 -3.50 -9.60 -21.30
N THR A 373 -4.21 -8.80 -22.10
CA THR A 373 -3.93 -7.38 -22.34
C THR A 373 -5.02 -6.51 -21.73
N PHE A 374 -4.64 -5.30 -21.33
CA PHE A 374 -5.62 -4.34 -20.85
C PHE A 374 -6.39 -3.74 -22.04
N THR A 375 -7.71 -3.69 -21.92
CA THR A 375 -8.57 -2.97 -22.87
C THR A 375 -9.52 -2.08 -22.08
N ASP A 376 -9.49 -0.78 -22.35
CA ASP A 376 -10.42 0.15 -21.72
C ASP A 376 -11.83 -0.03 -22.30
N LEU A 377 -12.81 -0.12 -21.42
CA LEU A 377 -14.23 -0.25 -21.82
C LEU A 377 -14.84 1.09 -22.27
N GLY A 378 -14.09 2.18 -22.17
CA GLY A 378 -14.51 3.53 -22.54
C GLY A 378 -15.40 4.24 -21.52
N PRO A 379 -15.51 5.58 -21.63
CA PRO A 379 -16.30 6.40 -20.71
C PRO A 379 -17.81 6.11 -20.84
N ASP A 380 -18.27 5.71 -22.01
CA ASP A 380 -19.69 5.51 -22.32
C ASP A 380 -20.22 4.12 -21.93
N TYR A 381 -19.36 3.28 -21.31
CA TYR A 381 -19.71 1.90 -20.93
C TYR A 381 -21.03 1.78 -20.15
N TYR A 382 -21.28 2.72 -19.24
CA TYR A 382 -22.50 2.68 -18.43
C TYR A 382 -23.75 3.13 -19.19
N ASP A 383 -23.59 3.97 -20.19
CA ASP A 383 -24.67 4.50 -21.00
C ASP A 383 -25.09 3.47 -22.07
N THR A 384 -24.12 2.81 -22.69
CA THR A 384 -24.37 1.72 -23.64
C THR A 384 -25.00 0.49 -22.98
N ARG A 385 -24.54 0.11 -21.76
CA ARG A 385 -25.03 -1.06 -21.04
C ARG A 385 -26.33 -0.82 -20.25
N GLY A 386 -26.62 0.45 -19.96
CA GLY A 386 -27.82 0.84 -19.18
C GLY A 386 -29.14 0.72 -19.92
N GLY A 387 -29.10 0.32 -21.20
CA GLY A 387 -30.24 0.25 -22.10
C GLY A 387 -30.77 1.66 -22.44
N THR A 388 -30.74 2.02 -23.71
CA THR A 388 -31.21 3.31 -24.26
C THR A 388 -32.58 3.70 -23.70
N GLN A 389 -33.49 2.74 -23.54
CA GLN A 389 -34.83 2.97 -22.97
C GLN A 389 -34.83 3.39 -21.49
N ARG A 390 -33.84 2.95 -20.68
CA ARG A 390 -33.73 3.40 -19.27
C ARG A 390 -33.17 4.81 -19.18
N ALA A 391 -32.21 5.14 -20.03
CA ALA A 391 -31.66 6.50 -20.14
C ALA A 391 -32.76 7.46 -20.60
N ILE A 392 -33.52 7.14 -21.65
CA ILE A 392 -34.65 7.88 -22.15
C ILE A 392 -35.69 8.11 -21.03
N ARG A 393 -36.13 7.06 -20.33
CA ARG A 393 -37.08 7.19 -19.23
C ARG A 393 -36.59 8.12 -18.10
N ASN A 394 -35.31 8.10 -17.79
CA ASN A 394 -34.72 8.96 -16.77
C ASN A 394 -34.70 10.43 -17.20
N HIS A 395 -34.36 10.71 -18.48
CA HIS A 395 -34.37 12.08 -19.02
C HIS A 395 -35.78 12.63 -19.14
N VAL A 396 -36.73 11.81 -19.63
CA VAL A 396 -38.16 12.19 -19.68
C VAL A 396 -38.69 12.51 -18.29
N ARG A 397 -38.37 11.66 -17.27
CA ARG A 397 -38.79 11.91 -15.89
C ARG A 397 -38.19 13.21 -15.33
N ALA A 398 -36.91 13.49 -15.62
CA ALA A 398 -36.28 14.71 -15.19
C ALA A 398 -36.93 15.95 -15.83
N LEU A 399 -37.25 15.92 -17.12
CA LEU A 399 -37.94 16.99 -17.80
C LEU A 399 -39.39 17.18 -17.31
N HIS A 400 -40.12 16.10 -17.04
CA HIS A 400 -41.43 16.20 -16.40
C HIS A 400 -41.37 16.85 -15.02
N ALA A 401 -40.35 16.53 -14.21
CA ALA A 401 -40.15 17.14 -12.89
C ALA A 401 -39.85 18.65 -12.98
N LEU A 402 -39.35 19.12 -14.11
CA LEU A 402 -39.13 20.55 -14.41
C LEU A 402 -40.37 21.21 -15.07
N GLY A 403 -41.51 20.49 -15.19
CA GLY A 403 -42.77 21.03 -15.74
C GLY A 403 -42.89 20.94 -17.27
N TYR A 404 -41.99 20.20 -17.96
CA TYR A 404 -42.07 20.06 -19.42
C TYR A 404 -42.82 18.78 -19.82
N THR A 405 -43.67 18.88 -20.85
CA THR A 405 -44.20 17.71 -21.56
C THR A 405 -43.21 17.29 -22.65
N VAL A 406 -42.85 16.01 -22.69
CA VAL A 406 -41.78 15.49 -23.58
C VAL A 406 -42.39 14.54 -24.59
N ASP A 407 -42.27 14.88 -25.87
CA ASP A 407 -42.56 14.00 -27.02
C ASP A 407 -41.23 13.54 -27.63
N LEU A 408 -41.02 12.22 -27.72
CA LEU A 408 -39.79 11.64 -28.22
C LEU A 408 -40.01 11.05 -29.61
N ARG A 409 -39.26 11.54 -30.59
CA ARG A 409 -39.24 10.97 -31.93
C ARG A 409 -37.85 10.44 -32.24
N PRO A 410 -37.72 9.20 -32.80
CA PRO A 410 -36.42 8.72 -33.26
C PRO A 410 -35.82 9.70 -34.27
N ALA A 411 -34.54 10.00 -34.17
CA ALA A 411 -33.81 10.69 -35.20
C ALA A 411 -33.68 9.73 -36.43
N ALA A 412 -33.94 10.27 -37.60
CA ALA A 412 -33.82 9.51 -38.84
C ALA A 412 -32.37 9.08 -39.13
#